data_430c3b373a87fbbca782f91417ab8981
#
_entry.id   430c3b373a87fbbca782f91417ab8981
#
_cell.length_a   1.000
_cell.length_b   1.000
_cell.length_c   1.000
_cell.angle_alpha   90.00
_cell.angle_beta   90.00
_cell.angle_gamma   90.00
#
_symmetry.space_group_name_H-M   'P 1'
#
loop_
_entity.id
_entity.type
_entity.pdbx_description
1 polymer ?
#
loop_
_entity_poly.entity_id
_entity_poly.type
_entity_poly.pdbx_seq_one_letter_code
_entity_poly.pdbx_strand_id
1 'polypeptide(L)' 'MVYKLYKNTVGATSIMKIEDGVTTSFSEDPANTDYQQYLKFLEEGGQPLPADEGTQ' A
#
# COMPACT_ATOMS: atom_id res chain seq x y z
N MET A 1 -4.48 3.90 11.01
CA MET A 1 -3.64 3.78 9.80
C MET A 1 -4.06 2.56 9.01
N VAL A 2 -4.26 2.75 7.72
CA VAL A 2 -4.74 1.70 6.84
C VAL A 2 -3.84 1.63 5.62
N TYR A 3 -3.49 0.42 5.22
CA TYR A 3 -2.78 0.20 3.97
C TYR A 3 -3.74 -0.41 2.96
N LYS A 4 -3.66 0.04 1.72
CA LYS A 4 -4.48 -0.47 0.65
C LYS A 4 -3.61 -0.72 -0.57
N LEU A 5 -3.79 -1.85 -1.19
CA LEU A 5 -3.08 -2.16 -2.43
C LEU A 5 -3.78 -1.49 -3.59
N TYR A 6 -3.01 -1.08 -4.57
CA TYR A 6 -3.55 -0.46 -5.76
C TYR A 6 -2.78 -1.00 -6.97
N LYS A 7 -3.52 -1.44 -7.97
CA LYS A 7 -2.91 -1.98 -9.17
C LYS A 7 -3.24 -1.06 -10.33
N ASN A 8 -2.22 -0.54 -10.97
CA ASN A 8 -2.47 0.38 -12.08
C ASN A 8 -2.62 -0.38 -13.39
N THR A 9 -2.84 0.37 -14.48
CA THR A 9 -3.17 -0.24 -15.76
C THR A 9 -2.01 -0.97 -16.41
N VAL A 10 -0.79 -0.70 -15.98
CA VAL A 10 0.35 -1.41 -16.53
C VAL A 10 0.71 -2.64 -15.70
N GLY A 11 -0.10 -2.96 -14.71
CA GLY A 11 0.14 -4.15 -13.91
C GLY A 11 1.08 -3.95 -12.74
N ALA A 12 1.55 -2.75 -12.52
CA ALA A 12 2.40 -2.48 -11.37
C ALA A 12 1.54 -2.31 -10.13
N THR A 13 2.05 -2.74 -9.00
CA THR A 13 1.35 -2.64 -7.73
C THR A 13 1.90 -1.48 -6.93
N SER A 14 1.02 -0.65 -6.44
CA SER A 14 1.37 0.42 -5.53
C SER A 14 0.67 0.20 -4.21
N ILE A 15 1.20 0.80 -3.17
CA ILE A 15 0.60 0.70 -1.84
C ILE A 15 0.18 2.10 -1.42
N MET A 16 -1.02 2.22 -0.89
CA MET A 16 -1.51 3.48 -0.36
C MET A 16 -1.64 3.36 1.14
N LYS A 17 -1.11 4.35 1.85
CA LYS A 17 -1.23 4.44 3.29
C LYS A 17 -2.19 5.57 3.61
N ILE A 18 -3.22 5.28 4.36
CA ILE A 18 -4.22 6.27 4.74
C ILE A 18 -4.14 6.45 6.25
N GLU A 19 -3.85 7.67 6.67
CA GLU A 19 -3.68 7.97 8.08
C GLU A 19 -4.13 9.40 8.34
N ASP A 20 -5.06 9.58 9.26
CA ASP A 20 -5.54 10.91 9.65
C ASP A 20 -6.01 11.74 8.47
N GLY A 21 -6.67 11.10 7.52
CA GLY A 21 -7.16 11.80 6.35
C GLY A 21 -6.10 12.09 5.30
N VAL A 22 -4.88 11.64 5.52
CA VAL A 22 -3.80 11.83 4.56
C VAL A 22 -3.53 10.52 3.85
N THR A 23 -3.51 10.57 2.52
CA THR A 23 -3.21 9.38 1.72
C THR A 23 -1.84 9.54 1.09
N THR A 24 -0.98 8.57 1.33
CA THR A 24 0.36 8.54 0.77
C THR A 24 0.49 7.30 -0.11
N SER A 25 0.91 7.48 -1.34
CA SER A 25 1.13 6.33 -2.23
C SER A 25 2.62 6.10 -2.40
N PHE A 26 2.99 4.85 -2.52
CA PHE A 26 4.39 4.50 -2.75
C PHE A 26 4.43 3.15 -3.46
N SER A 27 5.53 2.94 -4.18
CA SER A 27 5.71 1.68 -4.89
C SER A 27 6.46 0.69 -4.01
N GLU A 28 6.54 -0.54 -4.49
CA GLU A 28 7.23 -1.62 -3.77
C GLU A 28 8.74 -1.48 -3.98
N ASP A 29 9.30 -0.49 -3.36
CA ASP A 29 10.73 -0.20 -3.51
C ASP A 29 11.42 -0.47 -2.17
N PRO A 30 12.30 -1.45 -2.07
CA PRO A 30 12.94 -1.77 -0.80
C PRO A 30 13.77 -0.62 -0.23
N ALA A 31 14.13 0.35 -1.05
CA ALA A 31 14.84 1.52 -0.56
C ALA A 31 13.91 2.58 0.01
N ASN A 32 12.61 2.39 -0.12
CA ASN A 32 11.64 3.37 0.35
C ASN A 32 11.27 3.08 1.81
N THR A 33 11.42 4.09 2.66
CA THR A 33 11.14 3.93 4.08
C THR A 33 9.67 3.55 4.32
N ASP A 34 8.77 4.13 3.56
CA ASP A 34 7.35 3.82 3.72
C ASP A 34 7.08 2.36 3.37
N TYR A 35 7.75 1.83 2.37
CA TYR A 35 7.60 0.43 2.03
C TYR A 35 8.15 -0.47 3.14
N GLN A 36 9.26 -0.07 3.75
CA GLN A 36 9.81 -0.83 4.87
C GLN A 36 8.81 -0.88 6.03
N GLN A 37 8.16 0.21 6.31
CA GLN A 37 7.14 0.23 7.34
C GLN A 37 5.96 -0.66 6.99
N TYR A 38 5.59 -0.71 5.74
CA TYR A 38 4.53 -1.59 5.28
C TYR A 38 4.90 -3.06 5.49
N LEU A 39 6.14 -3.42 5.18
CA LEU A 39 6.58 -4.79 5.39
C LEU A 39 6.53 -5.17 6.86
N LYS A 40 6.90 -4.24 7.73
CA LYS A 40 6.84 -4.48 9.15
C LYS A 40 5.39 -4.66 9.61
N PHE A 41 4.48 -3.88 9.05
CA PHE A 41 3.06 -4.02 9.32
C PHE A 41 2.58 -5.43 8.99
N LEU A 42 3.02 -5.98 7.87
CA LEU A 42 2.66 -7.34 7.49
C LEU A 42 3.23 -8.37 8.45
N GLU A 43 4.47 -8.16 8.89
CA GLU A 43 5.10 -9.09 9.83
C GLU A 43 4.36 -9.13 11.16
N GLU A 44 3.74 -8.05 11.53
CA GLU A 44 3.01 -7.97 12.79
C GLU A 44 1.59 -8.52 12.68
N GLY A 45 1.27 -9.13 11.57
CA GLY A 45 -0.04 -9.71 11.38
C GLY A 45 -1.05 -8.78 10.73
N GLY A 46 -0.62 -7.64 10.25
CA GLY A 46 -1.53 -6.72 9.59
C GLY A 46 -1.93 -7.22 8.22
N GLN A 47 -3.07 -6.78 7.75
CA GLN A 47 -3.57 -7.15 6.43
C GLN A 47 -4.02 -5.90 5.70
N PRO A 48 -3.43 -5.62 4.54
CA PRO A 48 -3.86 -4.48 3.74
C PRO A 48 -5.20 -4.78 3.08
N LEU A 49 -5.90 -3.74 2.72
CA LEU A 49 -7.12 -3.89 1.95
C LEU A 49 -6.76 -4.37 0.54
N PRO A 50 -7.61 -5.15 -0.08
CA PRO A 50 -7.33 -5.64 -1.43
C PRO A 50 -7.34 -4.51 -2.45
N ALA A 51 -6.69 -4.76 -3.56
CA ALA A 51 -6.68 -3.78 -4.65
C ALA A 51 -8.09 -3.56 -5.13
N ASP A 52 -8.38 -2.30 -5.43
CA ASP A 52 -9.70 -1.89 -5.85
C ASP A 52 -9.77 -1.89 -7.37
N GLU A 53 -9.68 -3.05 -7.96
CA GLU A 53 -9.48 -3.11 -9.38
C GLU A 53 -10.75 -3.23 -10.16
N GLY A 54 -11.81 -3.41 -9.68
CA GLY A 54 -13.03 -3.56 -10.47
C GLY A 54 -13.81 -2.31 -10.60
N THR A 55 -13.34 -1.22 -10.07
CA THR A 55 -14.16 -0.04 -9.95
C THR A 55 -13.69 1.12 -10.78
N GLN A 56 -12.79 0.90 -11.66
CA GLN A 56 -12.32 2.02 -12.43
C GLN A 56 -13.35 2.52 -13.40
#